data_5062e9f9fccfd7201b3e79fcaeefe6ee
#
_entry.id   5062e9f9fccfd7201b3e79fcaeefe6ee
#
_cell.length_a   1.000
_cell.length_b   1.000
_cell.length_c   1.000
_cell.angle_alpha   90.00
_cell.angle_beta   90.00
_cell.angle_gamma   90.00
#
_symmetry.space_group_name_H-M   'P 1'
#
loop_
_entity.id
_entity.type
_entity.pdbx_description
1 polymer ?
#
loop_
_entity_poly.entity_id
_entity_poly.type
_entity_poly.pdbx_seq_one_letter_code
_entity_poly.pdbx_strand_id
1 'polypeptide(L)'
;TARIDVHVLFSTNPESAKLLSGIAIDELRKYAENGPTDEQFNMAMENLKKNLPEQRINNGYWMNALKHYAEYGEDYDKLYEEAINSLTKDDIKSILQAILAQGNFIEVMLAPQE
;
A
#
# COMPACT_ATOMS: atom_id res chain seq x y z
N THR A 1 6.33 -16.22 -6.93
CA THR A 1 5.38 -15.37 -7.67
C THR A 1 5.18 -14.06 -6.92
N ALA A 2 5.52 -12.93 -7.53
CA ALA A 2 5.31 -11.63 -6.92
C ALA A 2 3.81 -11.33 -6.82
N ARG A 3 3.35 -10.91 -5.64
CA ARG A 3 1.96 -10.53 -5.39
C ARG A 3 1.92 -9.16 -4.71
N ILE A 4 1.06 -8.29 -5.20
CA ILE A 4 0.80 -6.99 -4.61
C ILE A 4 -0.68 -6.91 -4.26
N ASP A 5 -0.98 -6.65 -3.01
CA ASP A 5 -2.35 -6.48 -2.52
C ASP A 5 -2.53 -5.05 -2.00
N VAL A 6 -3.67 -4.45 -2.31
CA VAL A 6 -4.10 -3.19 -1.72
C VAL A 6 -5.33 -3.46 -0.86
N HIS A 7 -5.24 -3.12 0.42
CA HIS A 7 -6.32 -3.30 1.38
C HIS A 7 -6.84 -1.93 1.83
N VAL A 8 -8.15 -1.76 1.76
CA VAL A 8 -8.83 -0.61 2.33
C VAL A 8 -9.78 -1.12 3.41
N LEU A 9 -9.51 -0.73 4.64
CA LEU A 9 -10.25 -1.18 5.82
C LEU A 9 -10.83 0.02 6.56
N PHE A 10 -12.11 -0.04 6.88
CA PHE A 10 -12.75 0.99 7.70
C PHE A 10 -13.95 0.44 8.45
N SER A 11 -14.32 1.11 9.53
CA SER A 11 -15.51 0.83 10.32
C SER A 11 -16.52 1.93 10.11
N THR A 12 -17.79 1.55 10.00
CA THR A 12 -18.91 2.48 9.82
C THR A 12 -20.19 1.88 10.42
N ASN A 13 -21.25 2.65 10.45
CA ASN A 13 -22.57 2.09 10.76
C ASN A 13 -23.13 1.30 9.56
N PRO A 14 -24.04 0.33 9.81
CA PRO A 14 -24.56 -0.53 8.74
C PRO A 14 -25.24 0.23 7.60
N GLU A 15 -25.90 1.33 7.91
CA GLU A 15 -26.65 2.13 6.93
C GLU A 15 -25.74 2.80 5.89
N SER A 16 -24.54 3.19 6.30
CA SER A 16 -23.58 3.90 5.45
C SER A 16 -22.55 2.97 4.79
N ALA A 17 -22.49 1.71 5.16
CA ALA A 17 -21.44 0.79 4.73
C ALA A 17 -21.32 0.69 3.21
N LYS A 18 -22.42 0.50 2.52
CA LYS A 18 -22.44 0.36 1.06
C LYS A 18 -22.07 1.66 0.32
N LEU A 19 -22.54 2.79 0.84
CA LEU A 19 -22.21 4.11 0.29
C LEU A 19 -20.72 4.41 0.43
N LEU A 20 -20.15 4.18 1.60
CA LEU A 20 -18.74 4.42 1.88
C LEU A 20 -17.82 3.47 1.10
N SER A 21 -18.23 2.22 0.92
CA SER A 21 -17.51 1.28 0.04
C SER A 21 -17.43 1.80 -1.40
N GLY A 22 -18.52 2.31 -1.95
CA GLY A 22 -18.55 2.93 -3.26
C GLY A 22 -17.64 4.14 -3.37
N ILE A 23 -17.62 5.00 -2.35
CA ILE A 23 -16.73 6.17 -2.28
C ILE A 23 -15.26 5.75 -2.25
N ALA A 24 -14.92 4.72 -1.47
CA ALA A 24 -13.56 4.19 -1.40
C ALA A 24 -13.06 3.68 -2.76
N ILE A 25 -13.90 2.96 -3.49
CA ILE A 25 -13.59 2.47 -4.84
C ILE A 25 -13.40 3.64 -5.82
N ASP A 26 -14.27 4.63 -5.77
CA ASP A 26 -14.19 5.80 -6.64
C ASP A 26 -12.93 6.62 -6.38
N GLU A 27 -12.54 6.77 -5.11
CA GLU A 27 -11.29 7.42 -4.75
C GLU A 27 -10.06 6.65 -5.26
N LEU A 28 -10.04 5.32 -5.16
CA LEU A 28 -8.96 4.51 -5.73
C LEU A 28 -8.85 4.69 -7.25
N ARG A 29 -9.97 4.75 -7.96
CA ARG A 29 -9.98 5.02 -9.40
C ARG A 29 -9.45 6.39 -9.74
N LYS A 30 -9.81 7.42 -8.99
CA LYS A 30 -9.28 8.78 -9.16
C LYS A 30 -7.77 8.82 -8.93
N TYR A 31 -7.26 8.12 -7.93
CA TYR A 31 -5.83 7.98 -7.70
C TYR A 31 -5.11 7.28 -8.86
N ALA A 32 -5.73 6.28 -9.46
CA ALA A 32 -5.18 5.60 -10.63
C ALA A 32 -5.17 6.50 -11.87
N GLU A 33 -6.15 7.40 -12.01
CA GLU A 33 -6.23 8.34 -13.14
C GLU A 33 -5.28 9.54 -12.99
N ASN A 34 -5.25 10.14 -11.81
CA ASN A 34 -4.59 11.42 -11.56
C ASN A 34 -3.27 11.29 -10.80
N GLY A 35 -3.06 10.17 -10.11
CA GLY A 35 -1.99 10.01 -9.13
C GLY A 35 -2.24 10.80 -7.83
N PRO A 36 -1.34 10.69 -6.86
CA PRO A 36 -1.40 11.48 -5.63
C PRO A 36 -1.08 12.95 -5.89
N THR A 37 -1.57 13.85 -5.04
CA THR A 37 -1.12 15.25 -5.04
C THR A 37 0.33 15.35 -4.55
N ASP A 38 1.00 16.45 -4.84
CA ASP A 38 2.37 16.68 -4.34
C ASP A 38 2.44 16.63 -2.82
N GLU A 39 1.46 17.23 -2.15
CA GLU A 39 1.37 17.22 -0.68
C GLU A 39 1.21 15.80 -0.14
N GLN A 40 0.30 15.00 -0.68
CA GLN A 40 0.08 13.62 -0.27
C GLN A 40 1.31 12.75 -0.50
N PHE A 41 1.95 12.90 -1.66
CA PHE A 41 3.15 12.17 -1.99
C PHE A 41 4.31 12.52 -1.05
N ASN A 42 4.57 13.81 -0.83
CA ASN A 42 5.63 14.27 0.05
C ASN A 42 5.42 13.79 1.48
N MET A 43 4.18 13.88 1.99
CA MET A 43 3.83 13.38 3.33
C MET A 43 4.09 11.89 3.48
N ALA A 44 3.70 11.09 2.49
CA ALA A 44 3.93 9.64 2.49
C ALA A 44 5.43 9.32 2.44
N MET A 45 6.20 10.02 1.61
CA MET A 45 7.65 9.81 1.49
C MET A 45 8.41 10.22 2.76
N GLU A 46 8.02 11.31 3.39
CA GLU A 46 8.58 11.72 4.69
C GLU A 46 8.32 10.66 5.77
N ASN A 47 7.11 10.12 5.82
CA ASN A 47 6.77 9.04 6.74
C ASN A 47 7.63 7.78 6.51
N LEU A 48 7.79 7.36 5.26
CA LEU A 48 8.60 6.19 4.90
C LEU A 48 10.07 6.39 5.31
N LYS A 49 10.62 7.55 5.01
CA LYS A 49 12.02 7.89 5.37
C LYS A 49 12.22 7.99 6.88
N LYS A 50 11.24 8.54 7.59
CA LYS A 50 11.28 8.64 9.06
C LYS A 50 11.18 7.28 9.73
N ASN A 51 10.32 6.41 9.21
CA ASN A 51 10.06 5.10 9.81
C ASN A 51 11.19 4.09 9.55
N LEU A 52 11.98 4.24 8.50
CA LEU A 52 13.04 3.29 8.18
C LEU A 52 14.08 3.11 9.30
N PRO A 53 14.62 4.16 9.93
CA PRO A 53 15.52 4.00 11.09
C PRO A 53 14.85 3.31 12.27
N GLU A 54 13.55 3.56 12.50
CA GLU A 54 12.79 2.91 13.58
C GLU A 54 12.58 1.41 13.29
N GLN A 55 12.32 1.05 12.04
CA GLN A 55 12.22 -0.35 11.63
C GLN A 55 13.54 -1.09 11.81
N ARG A 56 14.67 -0.45 11.52
CA ARG A 56 16.00 -1.03 11.65
C ARG A 56 16.40 -1.34 13.11
N ILE A 57 15.72 -0.80 14.10
CA ILE A 57 15.88 -1.16 15.52
C ILE A 57 15.13 -2.46 15.84
N ASN A 58 14.13 -2.84 15.04
CA ASN A 58 13.27 -3.98 15.31
C ASN A 58 13.88 -5.28 14.77
N ASN A 59 14.02 -6.27 15.65
CA ASN A 59 14.54 -7.59 15.28
C ASN A 59 13.68 -8.30 14.21
N GLY A 60 12.38 -8.10 14.22
CA GLY A 60 11.47 -8.65 13.22
C GLY A 60 11.76 -8.17 11.80
N TYR A 61 12.17 -6.92 11.66
CA TYR A 61 12.60 -6.36 10.38
C TYR A 61 13.81 -7.13 9.81
N TRP A 62 14.84 -7.35 10.64
CA TRP A 62 16.04 -8.07 10.23
C TRP A 62 15.79 -9.57 9.98
N MET A 63 14.91 -10.18 10.75
CA MET A 63 14.48 -11.56 10.50
C MET A 63 13.86 -11.71 9.11
N ASN A 64 13.00 -10.78 8.74
CA ASN A 64 12.40 -10.76 7.40
C ASN A 64 13.42 -10.46 6.31
N ALA A 65 14.36 -9.55 6.54
CA ALA A 65 15.43 -9.24 5.60
C ALA A 65 16.36 -10.46 5.37
N LEU A 66 16.72 -11.18 6.42
CA LEU A 66 17.53 -12.41 6.34
C LEU A 66 16.78 -13.54 5.63
N LYS A 67 15.49 -13.70 5.91
CA LYS A 67 14.65 -14.68 5.22
C LYS A 67 14.59 -14.38 3.72
N HIS A 68 14.38 -13.14 3.36
CA HIS A 68 14.36 -12.68 1.96
C HIS A 68 15.72 -12.96 1.28
N TYR A 69 16.83 -12.66 1.97
CA TYR A 69 18.16 -12.95 1.46
C TYR A 69 18.38 -14.44 1.23
N ALA A 70 17.96 -15.29 2.17
CA ALA A 70 18.09 -16.73 2.06
C ALA A 70 17.25 -17.31 0.90
N GLU A 71 16.11 -16.72 0.61
CA GLU A 71 15.18 -17.17 -0.43
C GLU A 71 15.54 -16.65 -1.83
N TYR A 72 15.96 -15.39 -1.93
CA TYR A 72 16.16 -14.71 -3.22
C TYR A 72 17.60 -14.24 -3.47
N GLY A 73 18.49 -14.29 -2.47
CA GLY A 73 19.85 -13.76 -2.57
C GLY A 73 19.94 -12.24 -2.63
N GLU A 74 18.87 -11.53 -2.26
CA GLU A 74 18.76 -10.08 -2.37
C GLU A 74 18.80 -9.38 -1.01
N ASP A 75 19.52 -8.26 -0.93
CA ASP A 75 19.57 -7.41 0.26
C ASP A 75 18.29 -6.54 0.33
N TYR A 76 17.31 -7.01 1.09
CA TYR A 76 16.03 -6.34 1.24
C TYR A 76 16.15 -4.92 1.81
N ASP A 77 17.01 -4.70 2.80
CA ASP A 77 17.17 -3.38 3.43
C ASP A 77 17.70 -2.35 2.42
N LYS A 78 18.70 -2.74 1.65
CA LYS A 78 19.26 -1.88 0.59
C LYS A 78 18.24 -1.60 -0.51
N LEU A 79 17.54 -2.62 -0.99
CA LEU A 79 16.51 -2.46 -2.04
C LEU A 79 15.36 -1.59 -1.57
N TYR A 80 14.94 -1.73 -0.32
CA TYR A 80 13.88 -0.92 0.27
C TYR A 80 14.26 0.56 0.37
N GLU A 81 15.48 0.84 0.83
CA GLU A 81 16.00 2.22 0.91
C GLU A 81 16.14 2.86 -0.48
N GLU A 82 16.68 2.12 -1.45
CA GLU A 82 16.77 2.58 -2.84
C GLU A 82 15.38 2.85 -3.44
N ALA A 83 14.41 1.98 -3.18
CA ALA A 83 13.03 2.14 -3.64
C ALA A 83 12.39 3.41 -3.06
N ILE A 84 12.52 3.66 -1.75
CA ILE A 84 12.03 4.88 -1.11
C ILE A 84 12.64 6.13 -1.75
N ASN A 85 13.94 6.11 -2.04
CA ASN A 85 14.64 7.27 -2.59
C ASN A 85 14.35 7.52 -4.08
N SER A 86 13.90 6.51 -4.82
CA SER A 86 13.63 6.58 -6.26
C SER A 86 12.15 6.61 -6.64
N LEU A 87 11.25 6.36 -5.69
CA LEU A 87 9.81 6.32 -5.95
C LEU A 87 9.28 7.68 -6.40
N THR A 88 8.47 7.68 -7.46
CA THR A 88 7.82 8.87 -8.03
C THR A 88 6.30 8.78 -7.94
N LYS A 89 5.60 9.90 -8.13
CA LYS A 89 4.13 9.90 -8.23
C LYS A 89 3.63 9.08 -9.40
N ASP A 90 4.33 9.11 -10.52
CA ASP A 90 3.98 8.32 -11.71
C ASP A 90 4.12 6.83 -11.46
N ASP A 91 5.07 6.40 -10.65
CA ASP A 91 5.20 4.99 -10.23
C ASP A 91 3.97 4.53 -9.45
N ILE A 92 3.50 5.33 -8.50
CA ILE A 92 2.29 5.03 -7.72
C ILE A 92 1.07 4.93 -8.62
N LYS A 93 0.90 5.89 -9.51
CA LYS A 93 -0.18 5.91 -10.49
C LYS A 93 -0.16 4.66 -11.38
N SER A 94 0.99 4.31 -11.91
CA SER A 94 1.16 3.14 -12.80
C SER A 94 0.88 1.83 -12.07
N ILE A 95 1.32 1.69 -10.82
CA ILE A 95 1.06 0.49 -10.00
C ILE A 95 -0.43 0.34 -9.74
N LEU A 96 -1.12 1.43 -9.33
CA LEU A 96 -2.57 1.38 -9.10
C LEU A 96 -3.35 1.06 -10.37
N GLN A 97 -2.97 1.62 -11.50
CA GLN A 97 -3.58 1.29 -12.80
C GLN A 97 -3.43 -0.18 -13.13
N ALA A 98 -2.24 -0.75 -12.92
CA ALA A 98 -1.97 -2.17 -13.17
C ALA A 98 -2.80 -3.08 -12.24
N ILE A 99 -2.93 -2.73 -10.97
CA ILE A 99 -3.73 -3.49 -9.99
C ILE A 99 -5.21 -3.45 -10.36
N LEU A 100 -5.76 -2.27 -10.65
CA LEU A 100 -7.17 -2.13 -11.00
C LEU A 100 -7.52 -2.77 -12.36
N ALA A 101 -6.60 -2.76 -13.31
CA ALA A 101 -6.79 -3.38 -14.62
C ALA A 101 -6.93 -4.91 -14.56
N GLN A 102 -6.41 -5.55 -13.53
CA GLN A 102 -6.54 -7.01 -13.35
C GLN A 102 -7.96 -7.45 -12.97
N GLY A 103 -8.77 -6.54 -12.43
CA GLY A 103 -10.15 -6.84 -12.03
C GLY A 103 -10.28 -7.78 -10.82
N ASN A 104 -9.21 -8.07 -10.11
CA ASN A 104 -9.21 -8.90 -8.89
C ASN A 104 -9.67 -8.06 -7.69
N PHE A 105 -10.99 -7.93 -7.56
CA PHE A 105 -11.60 -7.13 -6.50
C PHE A 105 -12.44 -8.00 -5.58
N ILE A 106 -12.23 -7.87 -4.27
CA ILE A 106 -13.00 -8.56 -3.23
C ILE A 106 -13.52 -7.50 -2.26
N GLU A 107 -14.84 -7.48 -2.07
CA GLU A 107 -15.52 -6.66 -1.06
C GLU A 107 -16.10 -7.56 0.01
N VAL A 108 -15.77 -7.28 1.26
CA VAL A 108 -16.30 -8.03 2.41
C VAL A 108 -16.92 -7.03 3.39
N MET A 109 -18.19 -7.25 3.74
CA MET A 109 -18.90 -6.49 4.75
C MET A 109 -19.24 -7.41 5.92
N LEU A 110 -18.84 -7.01 7.12
CA LEU A 110 -19.27 -7.66 8.35
C LEU A 110 -20.38 -6.82 8.98
N ALA A 111 -21.59 -7.34 9.00
CA ALA A 111 -22.74 -6.71 9.60
C ALA A 111 -23.07 -7.35 10.95
N PRO A 112 -23.64 -6.59 11.92
CA PRO A 112 -24.15 -7.19 13.14
C PRO A 112 -25.29 -8.17 12.82
N GLN A 113 -25.36 -9.26 13.56
CA GLN A 113 -26.52 -10.15 13.53
C GLN A 113 -27.69 -9.46 14.20
N GLU A 114 -28.85 -9.47 13.54
CA GLU A 114 -30.12 -9.06 14.14
C GLU A 114 -30.56 -10.03 15.27
#